data_303a25fc61313af9ee7d6b910a57547e
#
_entry.id   303a25fc61313af9ee7d6b910a57547e
#
_cell.length_a   1.000
_cell.length_b   1.000
_cell.length_c   1.000
_cell.angle_alpha   90.00
_cell.angle_beta   90.00
_cell.angle_gamma   90.00
#
_symmetry.space_group_name_H-M   'P 1'
#
loop_
_entity.id
_entity.type
_entity.pdbx_description
1 polymer ?
#
loop_
_entity_poly.entity_id
_entity_poly.type
_entity_poly.pdbx_seq_one_letter_code
_entity_poly.pdbx_strand_id
1 'polypeptide(L)'
;MRILFTVLIMAFTLSVSAQHLPASGFKMLGKIEDTMKLHSRNMVWDQNASRRFSADSMFVRSLVKSLRTPYSFDYPFDSIMTVSKIYAPDSTFRIFSWQYNRDDNYFRQRGAIQMRTADGSLKLFPLLDMSEFTDKPEDSIRTAQNWVGAIYYGIVKKTHNNKNYYTLIGFDDNNLRSTKKWIDVLTFNEKGEPVFGGPYFQMPVENSKSVASKPRFVLEFKKDGRARMNYDSEMDLIIYDHLISESNEPGKKHTMIPDGDYQGFKWANGKWVYIDKVFDYALKDGEAPMPAPLKDDAGKSNEKWLDEQSERNKKNAKPVTTPAPVKKPLNKKDDPLKRQPKDVTEY
;
A
#
# COMPACT_ATOMS: atom_id res chain seq x y z
N MET A 1 6.21 -4.23 -76.97
CA MET A 1 5.03 -4.66 -76.18
C MET A 1 5.47 -4.82 -74.76
N ARG A 2 5.29 -3.77 -73.92
CA ARG A 2 5.70 -3.72 -72.51
C ARG A 2 4.46 -4.05 -71.66
N ILE A 3 4.48 -5.21 -71.02
CA ILE A 3 3.44 -5.62 -70.09
C ILE A 3 3.79 -5.01 -68.72
N LEU A 4 2.96 -4.05 -68.29
CA LEU A 4 3.01 -3.50 -66.94
C LEU A 4 2.30 -4.51 -65.99
N PHE A 5 3.09 -5.16 -65.15
CA PHE A 5 2.52 -5.93 -64.02
C PHE A 5 2.27 -4.95 -62.88
N THR A 6 0.99 -4.59 -62.70
CA THR A 6 0.56 -3.81 -61.52
C THR A 6 0.26 -4.81 -60.42
N VAL A 7 1.17 -4.97 -59.47
CA VAL A 7 0.95 -5.74 -58.24
C VAL A 7 0.12 -4.88 -57.28
N LEU A 8 -1.17 -5.21 -57.18
CA LEU A 8 -2.08 -4.64 -56.19
C LEU A 8 -1.75 -5.26 -54.82
N ILE A 9 -0.95 -4.58 -54.00
CA ILE A 9 -0.72 -4.92 -52.60
C ILE A 9 -1.99 -4.54 -51.87
N MET A 10 -2.86 -5.50 -51.60
CA MET A 10 -4.00 -5.37 -50.69
C MET A 10 -3.47 -5.38 -49.27
N ALA A 11 -3.22 -4.17 -48.74
CA ALA A 11 -2.87 -3.99 -47.31
C ALA A 11 -4.10 -4.35 -46.50
N PHE A 12 -4.16 -5.57 -45.99
CA PHE A 12 -5.05 -5.96 -44.90
C PHE A 12 -4.59 -5.25 -43.65
N THR A 13 -5.12 -4.05 -43.40
CA THR A 13 -5.03 -3.42 -42.08
C THR A 13 -5.87 -4.25 -41.12
N LEU A 14 -5.25 -5.22 -40.45
CA LEU A 14 -5.81 -5.83 -39.25
C LEU A 14 -5.98 -4.72 -38.22
N SER A 15 -7.19 -4.15 -38.18
CA SER A 15 -7.58 -3.31 -37.06
C SER A 15 -7.59 -4.22 -35.83
N VAL A 16 -6.46 -4.25 -35.09
CA VAL A 16 -6.43 -4.81 -33.74
C VAL A 16 -7.27 -3.87 -32.90
N SER A 17 -8.58 -4.10 -32.89
CA SER A 17 -9.46 -3.50 -31.92
C SER A 17 -9.00 -4.01 -30.57
N ALA A 18 -8.36 -3.13 -29.77
CA ALA A 18 -8.08 -3.45 -28.39
C ALA A 18 -9.41 -3.77 -27.73
N GLN A 19 -9.62 -5.05 -27.41
CA GLN A 19 -10.86 -5.48 -26.79
C GLN A 19 -10.85 -4.97 -25.35
N HIS A 20 -11.76 -4.07 -25.05
CA HIS A 20 -11.94 -3.46 -23.73
C HIS A 20 -13.28 -3.89 -23.13
N LEU A 21 -13.42 -3.67 -21.84
CA LEU A 21 -14.68 -3.90 -21.14
C LEU A 21 -15.81 -3.10 -21.82
N PRO A 22 -16.85 -3.76 -22.34
CA PRO A 22 -17.97 -3.06 -23.00
C PRO A 22 -18.78 -2.23 -21.99
N ALA A 23 -19.46 -1.18 -22.45
CA ALA A 23 -20.26 -0.28 -21.62
C ALA A 23 -21.31 -1.03 -20.78
N SER A 24 -21.92 -2.08 -21.31
CA SER A 24 -22.86 -2.95 -20.58
C SER A 24 -22.18 -3.69 -19.42
N GLY A 25 -20.96 -4.19 -19.63
CA GLY A 25 -20.14 -4.83 -18.63
C GLY A 25 -19.75 -3.84 -17.52
N PHE A 26 -19.33 -2.62 -17.90
CA PHE A 26 -19.02 -1.55 -16.95
C PHE A 26 -20.20 -1.21 -16.05
N LYS A 27 -21.40 -1.04 -16.63
CA LYS A 27 -22.64 -0.78 -15.88
C LYS A 27 -23.02 -1.94 -14.95
N MET A 28 -22.83 -3.18 -15.41
CA MET A 28 -23.10 -4.38 -14.61
C MET A 28 -22.13 -4.45 -13.41
N LEU A 29 -20.83 -4.24 -13.65
CA LEU A 29 -19.83 -4.25 -12.58
C LEU A 29 -20.10 -3.16 -11.55
N GLY A 30 -20.53 -1.96 -11.96
CA GLY A 30 -20.90 -0.88 -11.04
C GLY A 30 -22.00 -1.30 -10.05
N LYS A 31 -23.06 -1.97 -10.54
CA LYS A 31 -24.12 -2.49 -9.66
C LYS A 31 -23.63 -3.54 -8.66
N ILE A 32 -22.69 -4.39 -9.08
CA ILE A 32 -22.11 -5.40 -8.17
C ILE A 32 -21.19 -4.72 -7.17
N GLU A 33 -20.44 -3.72 -7.60
CA GLU A 33 -19.54 -2.93 -6.75
C GLU A 33 -20.30 -2.23 -5.62
N ASP A 34 -21.50 -1.70 -5.86
CA ASP A 34 -22.33 -1.10 -4.81
C ASP A 34 -22.62 -2.10 -3.66
N THR A 35 -22.89 -3.36 -4.01
CA THR A 35 -23.07 -4.42 -3.02
C THR A 35 -21.75 -4.79 -2.33
N MET A 36 -20.67 -4.87 -3.10
CA MET A 36 -19.32 -5.15 -2.57
C MET A 36 -18.86 -4.08 -1.59
N LYS A 37 -19.17 -2.82 -1.86
CA LYS A 37 -18.87 -1.69 -0.97
C LYS A 37 -19.46 -1.87 0.42
N LEU A 38 -20.71 -2.36 0.54
CA LEU A 38 -21.30 -2.65 1.83
C LEU A 38 -20.56 -3.77 2.56
N HIS A 39 -20.27 -4.88 1.86
CA HIS A 39 -19.54 -6.00 2.45
C HIS A 39 -18.12 -5.60 2.86
N SER A 40 -17.43 -4.83 2.04
CA SER A 40 -16.07 -4.35 2.32
C SER A 40 -16.00 -3.43 3.55
N ARG A 41 -17.04 -2.63 3.79
CA ARG A 41 -17.16 -1.84 5.03
C ARG A 41 -17.43 -2.73 6.24
N ASN A 42 -18.37 -3.64 6.15
CA ASN A 42 -18.77 -4.49 7.26
C ASN A 42 -17.63 -5.42 7.70
N MET A 43 -16.81 -5.95 6.77
CA MET A 43 -15.67 -6.80 7.15
C MET A 43 -14.60 -6.07 7.98
N VAL A 44 -14.52 -4.73 7.89
CA VAL A 44 -13.55 -3.93 8.65
C VAL A 44 -14.15 -3.34 9.92
N TRP A 45 -15.38 -2.81 9.84
CA TRP A 45 -15.94 -1.97 10.91
C TRP A 45 -17.08 -2.59 11.72
N ASP A 46 -17.59 -3.77 11.37
CA ASP A 46 -18.62 -4.42 12.20
C ASP A 46 -18.00 -4.81 13.55
N GLN A 47 -18.73 -4.54 14.64
CA GLN A 47 -18.30 -4.84 16.01
C GLN A 47 -18.19 -6.35 16.26
N ASN A 48 -18.97 -7.15 15.55
CA ASN A 48 -19.07 -8.58 15.76
C ASN A 48 -18.13 -9.35 14.81
N ALA A 49 -17.21 -10.14 15.36
CA ALA A 49 -16.24 -10.94 14.61
C ALA A 49 -16.89 -11.90 13.58
N SER A 50 -18.00 -12.57 13.96
CA SER A 50 -18.72 -13.48 13.06
C SER A 50 -19.33 -12.74 11.87
N ARG A 51 -19.82 -11.50 12.08
CA ARG A 51 -20.35 -10.67 11.00
C ARG A 51 -19.23 -10.17 10.09
N ARG A 52 -18.05 -9.79 10.64
CA ARG A 52 -16.86 -9.44 9.83
C ARG A 52 -16.46 -10.60 8.93
N PHE A 53 -16.39 -11.83 9.49
CA PHE A 53 -16.08 -13.03 8.72
C PHE A 53 -17.11 -13.33 7.62
N SER A 54 -18.41 -13.20 7.93
CA SER A 54 -19.49 -13.39 6.95
C SER A 54 -19.39 -12.33 5.83
N ALA A 55 -19.12 -11.08 6.19
CA ALA A 55 -18.96 -9.99 5.23
C ALA A 55 -17.74 -10.20 4.32
N ASP A 56 -16.60 -10.65 4.86
CA ASP A 56 -15.42 -11.05 4.05
C ASP A 56 -15.78 -12.15 3.05
N SER A 57 -16.47 -13.19 3.51
CA SER A 57 -16.89 -14.31 2.64
C SER A 57 -17.83 -13.85 1.52
N MET A 58 -18.76 -12.94 1.79
CA MET A 58 -19.67 -12.37 0.80
C MET A 58 -18.90 -11.44 -0.17
N PHE A 59 -17.97 -10.65 0.34
CA PHE A 59 -17.10 -9.82 -0.47
C PHE A 59 -16.29 -10.65 -1.46
N VAL A 60 -15.59 -11.70 -0.99
CA VAL A 60 -14.80 -12.60 -1.85
C VAL A 60 -15.65 -13.22 -2.96
N ARG A 61 -16.86 -13.72 -2.64
CA ARG A 61 -17.77 -14.30 -3.64
C ARG A 61 -18.16 -13.27 -4.71
N SER A 62 -18.49 -12.06 -4.28
CA SER A 62 -18.88 -10.97 -5.17
C SER A 62 -17.71 -10.50 -6.03
N LEU A 63 -16.51 -10.39 -5.46
CA LEU A 63 -15.29 -10.05 -6.18
C LEU A 63 -15.00 -11.10 -7.27
N VAL A 64 -14.94 -12.37 -6.91
CA VAL A 64 -14.70 -13.45 -7.92
C VAL A 64 -15.75 -13.46 -8.99
N LYS A 65 -17.04 -13.25 -8.66
CA LYS A 65 -18.11 -13.13 -9.65
C LYS A 65 -17.87 -11.95 -10.60
N SER A 66 -17.48 -10.80 -10.07
CA SER A 66 -17.16 -9.61 -10.86
C SER A 66 -15.95 -9.84 -11.78
N LEU A 67 -14.90 -10.47 -11.25
CA LEU A 67 -13.68 -10.73 -12.02
C LEU A 67 -13.86 -11.76 -13.16
N ARG A 68 -14.93 -12.58 -13.10
CA ARG A 68 -15.31 -13.48 -14.21
C ARG A 68 -15.93 -12.76 -15.42
N THR A 69 -16.30 -11.49 -15.25
CA THR A 69 -16.75 -10.68 -16.40
C THR A 69 -15.56 -10.49 -17.35
N PRO A 70 -15.72 -10.82 -18.64
CA PRO A 70 -14.65 -10.61 -19.61
C PRO A 70 -14.13 -9.18 -19.60
N TYR A 71 -12.82 -9.01 -19.67
CA TYR A 71 -12.11 -7.72 -19.58
C TYR A 71 -12.32 -6.96 -18.25
N SER A 72 -12.74 -7.63 -17.18
CA SER A 72 -12.89 -7.03 -15.86
C SER A 72 -11.59 -6.41 -15.31
N PHE A 73 -10.44 -6.75 -15.87
CA PHE A 73 -9.16 -6.13 -15.52
C PHE A 73 -9.18 -4.61 -15.74
N ASP A 74 -9.96 -4.13 -16.69
CA ASP A 74 -10.07 -2.70 -17.01
C ASP A 74 -11.07 -1.95 -16.11
N TYR A 75 -11.79 -2.66 -15.23
CA TYR A 75 -12.70 -2.05 -14.26
C TYR A 75 -11.97 -1.77 -12.93
N PRO A 76 -11.92 -0.51 -12.46
CA PRO A 76 -11.02 -0.12 -11.37
C PRO A 76 -11.52 -0.49 -9.97
N PHE A 77 -12.82 -0.65 -9.74
CA PHE A 77 -13.44 -0.86 -8.41
C PHE A 77 -13.17 0.28 -7.42
N ASP A 78 -13.26 1.53 -7.87
CA ASP A 78 -12.82 2.71 -7.10
C ASP A 78 -13.62 2.97 -5.83
N SER A 79 -14.90 2.56 -5.78
CA SER A 79 -15.74 2.78 -4.60
C SER A 79 -15.41 1.86 -3.42
N ILE A 80 -14.59 0.82 -3.62
CA ILE A 80 -14.20 -0.10 -2.56
C ILE A 80 -12.93 0.41 -1.87
N MET A 81 -13.08 1.27 -0.85
CA MET A 81 -11.97 1.98 -0.20
C MET A 81 -11.18 1.13 0.79
N THR A 82 -11.75 0.03 1.29
CA THR A 82 -11.10 -0.83 2.31
C THR A 82 -10.23 -1.94 1.73
N VAL A 83 -10.14 -2.01 0.41
CA VAL A 83 -9.34 -3.00 -0.33
C VAL A 83 -8.32 -2.26 -1.16
N SER A 84 -7.05 -2.59 -0.99
CA SER A 84 -5.99 -2.11 -1.86
C SER A 84 -6.09 -2.76 -3.24
N LYS A 85 -5.91 -1.96 -4.29
CA LYS A 85 -5.94 -2.34 -5.69
C LYS A 85 -4.75 -1.70 -6.39
N ILE A 86 -3.62 -2.41 -6.43
CA ILE A 86 -2.41 -1.91 -7.08
C ILE A 86 -2.18 -2.61 -8.41
N TYR A 87 -1.84 -1.84 -9.42
CA TYR A 87 -1.49 -2.34 -10.75
C TYR A 87 0.02 -2.44 -10.91
N ALA A 88 0.48 -3.49 -11.57
CA ALA A 88 1.86 -3.54 -12.02
C ALA A 88 2.16 -2.35 -12.94
N PRO A 89 3.36 -1.72 -12.84
CA PRO A 89 3.71 -0.57 -13.67
C PRO A 89 3.63 -0.82 -15.19
N ASP A 90 3.73 -2.08 -15.60
CA ASP A 90 3.56 -2.52 -17.00
C ASP A 90 2.15 -3.05 -17.30
N SER A 91 1.21 -2.89 -16.39
CA SER A 91 -0.18 -3.31 -16.53
C SER A 91 -0.37 -4.79 -16.85
N THR A 92 0.58 -5.66 -16.54
CA THR A 92 0.49 -7.11 -16.79
C THR A 92 -0.39 -7.84 -15.77
N PHE A 93 -0.51 -7.30 -14.57
CA PHE A 93 -1.39 -7.80 -13.51
C PHE A 93 -1.81 -6.68 -12.56
N ARG A 94 -2.77 -6.98 -11.69
CA ARG A 94 -3.09 -6.18 -10.50
C ARG A 94 -3.22 -7.07 -9.28
N ILE A 95 -3.01 -6.49 -8.11
CA ILE A 95 -3.14 -7.15 -6.82
C ILE A 95 -4.28 -6.50 -6.05
N PHE A 96 -5.21 -7.31 -5.58
CA PHE A 96 -6.16 -6.96 -4.54
C PHE A 96 -5.60 -7.45 -3.21
N SER A 97 -5.58 -6.62 -2.19
CA SER A 97 -5.20 -7.04 -0.84
C SER A 97 -5.98 -6.26 0.21
N TRP A 98 -6.39 -6.96 1.26
CA TRP A 98 -7.13 -6.39 2.39
C TRP A 98 -6.89 -7.22 3.64
N GLN A 99 -7.28 -6.64 4.77
CA GLN A 99 -7.29 -7.34 6.04
C GLN A 99 -8.62 -7.13 6.76
N TYR A 100 -8.94 -8.04 7.63
CA TYR A 100 -10.01 -7.88 8.60
C TYR A 100 -9.56 -8.38 9.97
N ASN A 101 -10.09 -7.76 11.01
CA ASN A 101 -9.85 -8.20 12.37
C ASN A 101 -10.63 -9.50 12.62
N ARG A 102 -9.92 -10.62 12.75
CA ARG A 102 -10.50 -11.93 12.99
C ARG A 102 -11.01 -12.06 14.42
N ASP A 103 -10.20 -11.59 15.38
CA ASP A 103 -10.50 -11.51 16.80
C ASP A 103 -9.74 -10.32 17.42
N ASP A 104 -9.82 -10.10 18.71
CA ASP A 104 -9.24 -8.94 19.36
C ASP A 104 -7.70 -8.84 19.24
N ASN A 105 -7.03 -9.93 18.87
CA ASN A 105 -5.57 -10.01 18.86
C ASN A 105 -4.94 -10.28 17.48
N TYR A 106 -5.75 -10.58 16.46
CA TYR A 106 -5.22 -11.06 15.20
C TYR A 106 -5.94 -10.49 13.96
N PHE A 107 -5.15 -9.93 13.05
CA PHE A 107 -5.61 -9.49 11.74
C PHE A 107 -5.28 -10.54 10.68
N ARG A 108 -6.30 -10.96 9.94
CA ARG A 108 -6.12 -11.88 8.81
C ARG A 108 -6.09 -11.14 7.50
N GLN A 109 -5.09 -11.44 6.69
CA GLN A 109 -4.94 -10.86 5.36
C GLN A 109 -5.60 -11.76 4.31
N ARG A 110 -6.07 -11.11 3.27
CA ARG A 110 -6.61 -11.71 2.06
C ARG A 110 -6.01 -11.02 0.85
N GLY A 111 -5.88 -11.76 -0.24
CA GLY A 111 -5.45 -11.17 -1.49
C GLY A 111 -5.73 -12.03 -2.70
N ALA A 112 -5.55 -11.44 -3.86
CA ALA A 112 -5.60 -12.13 -5.14
C ALA A 112 -4.78 -11.36 -6.19
N ILE A 113 -4.09 -12.07 -7.06
CA ILE A 113 -3.45 -11.50 -8.25
C ILE A 113 -4.32 -11.82 -9.47
N GLN A 114 -4.82 -10.81 -10.13
CA GLN A 114 -5.48 -10.94 -11.44
C GLN A 114 -4.49 -10.59 -12.54
N MET A 115 -4.24 -11.52 -13.44
CA MET A 115 -3.43 -11.29 -14.64
C MET A 115 -4.26 -10.60 -15.72
N ARG A 116 -3.64 -9.72 -16.49
CA ARG A 116 -4.24 -9.25 -17.74
C ARG A 116 -4.12 -10.36 -18.79
N THR A 117 -5.22 -10.69 -19.46
CA THR A 117 -5.27 -11.66 -20.55
C THR A 117 -5.69 -10.97 -21.84
N ALA A 118 -5.19 -11.44 -22.96
CA ALA A 118 -5.51 -10.84 -24.27
C ALA A 118 -6.97 -11.06 -24.68
N ASP A 119 -7.55 -12.18 -24.28
CA ASP A 119 -8.94 -12.59 -24.59
C ASP A 119 -9.96 -12.12 -23.54
N GLY A 120 -9.50 -11.41 -22.48
CA GLY A 120 -10.33 -10.95 -21.38
C GLY A 120 -10.78 -12.05 -20.41
N SER A 121 -10.32 -13.28 -20.57
CA SER A 121 -10.61 -14.39 -19.66
C SER A 121 -9.99 -14.16 -18.28
N LEU A 122 -10.60 -14.74 -17.24
CA LEU A 122 -10.08 -14.63 -15.88
C LEU A 122 -8.88 -15.56 -15.64
N LYS A 123 -7.71 -14.98 -15.38
CA LYS A 123 -6.57 -15.69 -14.81
C LYS A 123 -6.29 -15.10 -13.43
N LEU A 124 -6.63 -15.83 -12.36
CA LEU A 124 -6.63 -15.38 -10.97
C LEU A 124 -5.79 -16.31 -10.09
N PHE A 125 -4.93 -15.74 -9.27
CA PHE A 125 -4.20 -16.44 -8.21
C PHE A 125 -4.68 -15.94 -6.85
N PRO A 126 -5.55 -16.69 -6.14
CA PRO A 126 -5.90 -16.38 -4.75
C PRO A 126 -4.67 -16.50 -3.86
N LEU A 127 -4.48 -15.53 -2.95
CA LEU A 127 -3.38 -15.51 -1.99
C LEU A 127 -3.90 -16.01 -0.64
N LEU A 128 -3.31 -17.12 -0.17
CA LEU A 128 -3.68 -17.75 1.09
C LEU A 128 -2.69 -17.32 2.18
N ASP A 129 -3.18 -16.52 3.11
CA ASP A 129 -2.40 -16.07 4.26
C ASP A 129 -2.06 -17.23 5.20
N MET A 130 -0.76 -17.51 5.32
CA MET A 130 -0.18 -18.54 6.19
C MET A 130 0.78 -17.93 7.23
N SER A 131 0.68 -16.63 7.49
CA SER A 131 1.53 -15.90 8.44
C SER A 131 1.42 -16.50 9.86
N GLU A 132 0.22 -16.89 10.29
CA GLU A 132 -0.05 -17.54 11.59
C GLU A 132 0.74 -18.85 11.78
N PHE A 133 1.06 -19.55 10.68
CA PHE A 133 1.74 -20.85 10.69
C PHE A 133 3.20 -20.74 10.27
N THR A 134 3.79 -19.54 10.37
CA THR A 134 5.14 -19.26 9.88
C THR A 134 5.97 -18.56 10.95
N ASP A 135 6.95 -19.26 11.53
CA ASP A 135 7.79 -18.69 12.60
C ASP A 135 8.71 -17.57 12.11
N LYS A 136 9.30 -17.72 10.93
CA LYS A 136 10.24 -16.76 10.33
C LYS A 136 9.86 -16.49 8.88
N PRO A 137 8.84 -15.67 8.65
CA PRO A 137 8.35 -15.40 7.30
C PRO A 137 9.40 -14.73 6.41
N GLU A 138 10.34 -13.98 7.00
CA GLU A 138 11.43 -13.28 6.30
C GLU A 138 12.47 -14.23 5.70
N ASP A 139 12.58 -15.46 6.18
CA ASP A 139 13.66 -16.41 5.79
C ASP A 139 13.22 -17.42 4.73
N SER A 140 12.03 -17.29 4.14
CA SER A 140 11.50 -18.31 3.22
C SER A 140 10.87 -17.74 1.96
N ILE A 141 11.05 -18.45 0.83
CA ILE A 141 10.37 -18.17 -0.43
C ILE A 141 8.95 -18.73 -0.35
N ARG A 142 7.98 -17.98 -0.85
CA ARG A 142 6.55 -18.27 -0.76
C ARG A 142 5.86 -18.27 -2.13
N THR A 143 4.72 -18.91 -2.18
CA THR A 143 3.82 -18.96 -3.35
C THR A 143 2.47 -18.35 -2.98
N ALA A 144 1.53 -18.34 -3.92
CA ALA A 144 0.16 -17.93 -3.63
C ALA A 144 -0.52 -18.78 -2.54
N GLN A 145 -0.13 -20.06 -2.40
CA GLN A 145 -0.74 -21.01 -1.47
C GLN A 145 -0.21 -20.91 -0.04
N ASN A 146 0.93 -20.27 0.16
CA ASN A 146 1.54 -20.07 1.46
C ASN A 146 2.09 -18.65 1.62
N TRP A 147 1.32 -17.68 1.12
CA TRP A 147 1.65 -16.27 1.15
C TRP A 147 1.77 -15.76 2.59
N VAL A 148 2.65 -14.79 2.82
CA VAL A 148 2.71 -14.01 4.04
C VAL A 148 1.88 -12.76 3.81
N GLY A 149 0.78 -12.64 4.55
CA GLY A 149 -0.22 -11.62 4.32
C GLY A 149 0.29 -10.18 4.49
N ALA A 150 -0.06 -9.31 3.54
CA ALA A 150 0.15 -7.88 3.64
C ALA A 150 -0.88 -7.11 2.80
N ILE A 151 -1.24 -5.91 3.22
CA ILE A 151 -1.94 -4.94 2.37
C ILE A 151 -0.88 -4.19 1.58
N TYR A 152 -0.78 -4.46 0.28
CA TYR A 152 0.19 -3.79 -0.58
C TYR A 152 -0.30 -2.40 -0.98
N TYR A 153 0.52 -1.38 -0.71
CA TYR A 153 0.24 0.02 -1.06
C TYR A 153 1.27 0.60 -2.05
N GLY A 154 2.35 -0.12 -2.34
CA GLY A 154 3.36 0.26 -3.32
C GLY A 154 3.84 -0.93 -4.14
N ILE A 155 4.16 -0.66 -5.42
CA ILE A 155 4.76 -1.63 -6.33
C ILE A 155 5.79 -0.93 -7.22
N VAL A 156 6.99 -1.49 -7.26
CA VAL A 156 8.11 -0.99 -8.06
C VAL A 156 8.56 -2.09 -9.00
N LYS A 157 8.60 -1.81 -10.31
CA LYS A 157 9.14 -2.75 -11.30
C LYS A 157 10.62 -2.46 -11.53
N LYS A 158 11.44 -3.50 -11.42
CA LYS A 158 12.86 -3.50 -11.83
C LYS A 158 13.08 -4.63 -12.84
N THR A 159 14.06 -4.45 -13.70
CA THR A 159 14.45 -5.47 -14.68
C THR A 159 15.94 -5.75 -14.53
N HIS A 160 16.32 -7.03 -14.54
CA HIS A 160 17.72 -7.45 -14.55
C HIS A 160 17.82 -8.78 -15.31
N ASN A 161 18.79 -8.92 -16.22
CA ASN A 161 18.99 -10.07 -17.08
C ASN A 161 17.69 -10.56 -17.77
N ASN A 162 16.95 -9.63 -18.39
CA ASN A 162 15.67 -9.87 -19.07
C ASN A 162 14.55 -10.46 -18.17
N LYS A 163 14.73 -10.46 -16.85
CA LYS A 163 13.71 -10.87 -15.90
C LYS A 163 13.13 -9.65 -15.18
N ASN A 164 11.80 -9.63 -15.04
CA ASN A 164 11.08 -8.60 -14.28
C ASN A 164 10.96 -8.99 -12.81
N TYR A 165 11.16 -8.03 -11.94
CA TYR A 165 11.02 -8.11 -10.49
C TYR A 165 10.04 -7.02 -10.04
N TYR A 166 9.01 -7.40 -9.32
CA TYR A 166 8.01 -6.47 -8.80
C TYR A 166 8.16 -6.39 -7.29
N THR A 167 8.79 -5.33 -6.83
CA THR A 167 8.98 -5.10 -5.39
C THR A 167 7.70 -4.53 -4.83
N LEU A 168 7.10 -5.24 -3.91
CA LEU A 168 5.85 -4.91 -3.24
C LEU A 168 6.17 -4.29 -1.88
N ILE A 169 5.54 -3.16 -1.58
CA ILE A 169 5.63 -2.52 -0.27
C ILE A 169 4.26 -2.68 0.39
N GLY A 170 4.25 -3.28 1.56
CA GLY A 170 3.02 -3.69 2.22
C GLY A 170 2.99 -3.36 3.70
N PHE A 171 1.80 -3.52 4.26
CA PHE A 171 1.45 -3.22 5.63
C PHE A 171 0.65 -4.37 6.21
N ASP A 172 0.87 -4.67 7.48
CA ASP A 172 0.15 -5.66 8.27
C ASP A 172 -0.06 -5.09 9.68
N ASP A 173 -1.31 -5.00 10.11
CA ASP A 173 -1.65 -4.55 11.46
C ASP A 173 -1.17 -5.51 12.55
N ASN A 174 -0.79 -6.73 12.15
CA ASN A 174 -0.18 -7.75 12.97
C ASN A 174 -1.03 -8.10 14.22
N ASN A 175 -0.83 -7.37 15.32
CA ASN A 175 -1.54 -7.61 16.58
C ASN A 175 -1.76 -6.29 17.36
N LEU A 176 -2.25 -6.37 18.61
CA LEU A 176 -2.52 -5.21 19.45
C LEU A 176 -1.27 -4.43 19.89
N ARG A 177 -0.08 -5.02 19.81
CA ARG A 177 1.16 -4.46 20.36
C ARG A 177 2.09 -3.88 19.29
N SER A 178 2.09 -4.48 18.08
CA SER A 178 2.99 -4.08 17.00
C SER A 178 2.31 -4.07 15.64
N THR A 179 2.90 -3.33 14.73
CA THR A 179 2.55 -3.24 13.30
C THR A 179 3.77 -3.65 12.49
N LYS A 180 3.57 -4.25 11.32
CA LYS A 180 4.63 -4.62 10.40
C LYS A 180 4.50 -3.89 9.08
N LYS A 181 5.64 -3.54 8.50
CA LYS A 181 5.76 -3.18 7.10
C LYS A 181 6.65 -4.18 6.39
N TRP A 182 6.27 -4.52 5.17
CA TRP A 182 6.91 -5.56 4.38
C TRP A 182 7.47 -5.00 3.09
N ILE A 183 8.66 -5.45 2.72
CA ILE A 183 9.15 -5.36 1.35
C ILE A 183 9.33 -6.80 0.86
N ASP A 184 8.59 -7.17 -0.16
CA ASP A 184 8.68 -8.49 -0.79
C ASP A 184 8.93 -8.32 -2.30
N VAL A 185 9.58 -9.30 -2.92
CA VAL A 185 9.79 -9.29 -4.37
C VAL A 185 8.96 -10.38 -5.00
N LEU A 186 7.98 -9.98 -5.77
CA LEU A 186 7.15 -10.86 -6.58
C LEU A 186 7.83 -11.11 -7.94
N THR A 187 7.95 -12.37 -8.29
CA THR A 187 8.33 -12.84 -9.62
C THR A 187 7.33 -13.88 -10.10
N PHE A 188 7.42 -14.28 -11.37
CA PHE A 188 6.62 -15.37 -11.92
C PHE A 188 7.57 -16.48 -12.38
N ASN A 189 7.21 -17.73 -12.05
CA ASN A 189 7.94 -18.90 -12.49
C ASN A 189 7.67 -19.21 -13.98
N GLU A 190 8.26 -20.25 -14.54
CA GLU A 190 8.09 -20.67 -15.93
C GLU A 190 6.63 -21.02 -16.29
N LYS A 191 5.82 -21.42 -15.31
CA LYS A 191 4.37 -21.66 -15.49
C LYS A 191 3.54 -20.38 -15.37
N GLY A 192 4.18 -19.23 -15.10
CA GLY A 192 3.50 -17.96 -14.87
C GLY A 192 2.77 -17.89 -13.52
N GLU A 193 3.20 -18.69 -12.52
CA GLU A 193 2.66 -18.67 -11.17
C GLU A 193 3.47 -17.71 -10.29
N PRO A 194 2.83 -16.98 -9.35
CA PRO A 194 3.50 -16.00 -8.51
C PRO A 194 4.41 -16.67 -7.46
N VAL A 195 5.60 -16.12 -7.33
CA VAL A 195 6.61 -16.50 -6.33
C VAL A 195 7.01 -15.25 -5.57
N PHE A 196 6.89 -15.28 -4.26
CA PHE A 196 7.22 -14.19 -3.35
C PHE A 196 8.53 -14.46 -2.62
N GLY A 197 9.44 -13.50 -2.69
CA GLY A 197 10.78 -13.61 -2.10
C GLY A 197 11.79 -14.32 -3.00
N GLY A 198 13.02 -14.32 -2.54
CA GLY A 198 14.21 -14.82 -3.19
C GLY A 198 15.45 -14.18 -2.57
N PRO A 199 16.67 -14.47 -2.99
CA PRO A 199 17.89 -13.89 -2.42
C PRO A 199 18.08 -12.43 -2.88
N TYR A 200 17.04 -11.60 -2.67
CA TYR A 200 16.97 -10.26 -3.28
C TYR A 200 17.39 -9.13 -2.36
N PHE A 201 17.42 -9.33 -1.04
CA PHE A 201 17.83 -8.29 -0.08
C PHE A 201 19.21 -8.57 0.46
N GLN A 202 20.17 -7.70 0.20
CA GLN A 202 21.51 -7.77 0.79
C GLN A 202 21.54 -6.95 2.07
N MET A 203 21.61 -7.64 3.20
CA MET A 203 21.60 -7.03 4.54
C MET A 203 22.94 -7.26 5.23
N PRO A 204 23.47 -6.27 5.97
CA PRO A 204 24.63 -6.50 6.82
C PRO A 204 24.28 -7.54 7.90
N VAL A 205 25.24 -8.40 8.21
CA VAL A 205 25.12 -9.33 9.34
C VAL A 205 25.62 -8.61 10.58
N GLU A 206 24.80 -8.57 11.62
CA GLU A 206 25.14 -7.94 12.89
C GLU A 206 26.48 -8.45 13.44
N ASN A 207 27.33 -7.52 13.89
CA ASN A 207 28.68 -7.81 14.41
C ASN A 207 29.63 -8.52 13.42
N SER A 208 29.36 -8.45 12.12
CA SER A 208 30.18 -9.06 11.05
C SER A 208 30.35 -8.09 9.87
N LYS A 209 31.45 -8.24 9.14
CA LYS A 209 31.67 -7.58 7.84
C LYS A 209 30.96 -8.33 6.68
N SER A 210 30.27 -9.43 6.99
CA SER A 210 29.58 -10.23 5.97
C SER A 210 28.21 -9.66 5.64
N VAL A 211 27.70 -10.02 4.45
CA VAL A 211 26.38 -9.64 3.95
C VAL A 211 25.56 -10.91 3.75
N ALA A 212 24.38 -10.95 4.33
CA ALA A 212 23.42 -12.03 4.10
C ALA A 212 22.40 -11.65 3.02
N SER A 213 22.00 -12.64 2.23
CA SER A 213 20.85 -12.48 1.33
C SER A 213 19.58 -12.94 2.01
N LYS A 214 18.58 -12.06 2.08
CA LYS A 214 17.26 -12.36 2.67
C LYS A 214 16.17 -12.39 1.59
N PRO A 215 15.18 -13.28 1.74
CA PRO A 215 14.04 -13.36 0.82
C PRO A 215 13.15 -12.12 0.82
N ARG A 216 12.97 -11.47 1.97
CA ARG A 216 12.19 -10.26 2.17
C ARG A 216 12.70 -9.45 3.34
N PHE A 217 12.21 -8.23 3.45
CA PHE A 217 12.50 -7.35 4.57
C PHE A 217 11.23 -7.05 5.36
N VAL A 218 11.34 -7.05 6.68
CA VAL A 218 10.26 -6.68 7.59
C VAL A 218 10.72 -5.61 8.55
N LEU A 219 9.91 -4.59 8.72
CA LEU A 219 10.06 -3.54 9.72
C LEU A 219 8.91 -3.69 10.73
N GLU A 220 9.19 -4.24 11.90
CA GLU A 220 8.19 -4.38 12.97
C GLU A 220 8.45 -3.33 14.04
N PHE A 221 7.38 -2.60 14.42
CA PHE A 221 7.45 -1.47 15.32
C PHE A 221 6.22 -1.40 16.23
N LYS A 222 6.31 -0.62 17.29
CA LYS A 222 5.25 -0.34 18.26
C LYS A 222 3.96 0.08 17.53
N LYS A 223 2.79 -0.38 17.98
CA LYS A 223 1.48 -0.14 17.35
C LYS A 223 1.25 1.33 16.99
N ASP A 224 1.63 2.26 17.87
CA ASP A 224 1.47 3.70 17.69
C ASP A 224 2.72 4.40 17.12
N GLY A 225 3.76 3.63 16.78
CA GLY A 225 5.07 4.15 16.36
C GLY A 225 5.09 4.86 15.01
N ARG A 226 4.09 4.62 14.15
CA ARG A 226 3.87 5.28 12.85
C ARG A 226 5.08 5.28 11.91
N ALA A 227 5.90 4.22 11.94
CA ALA A 227 7.06 4.12 11.06
C ALA A 227 6.66 4.16 9.57
N ARG A 228 7.46 4.84 8.76
CA ARG A 228 7.25 5.04 7.32
C ARG A 228 8.12 4.07 6.52
N MET A 229 7.65 3.73 5.35
CA MET A 229 8.39 2.94 4.35
C MET A 229 7.77 3.20 2.99
N ASN A 230 8.53 3.82 2.08
CA ASN A 230 8.06 4.18 0.75
C ASN A 230 9.19 4.05 -0.28
N TYR A 231 8.82 3.98 -1.56
CA TYR A 231 9.76 4.12 -2.65
C TYR A 231 9.79 5.57 -3.11
N ASP A 232 10.99 6.12 -3.18
CA ASP A 232 11.27 7.42 -3.75
C ASP A 232 11.75 7.23 -5.20
N SER A 233 10.99 7.74 -6.15
CA SER A 233 11.26 7.58 -7.57
C SER A 233 12.37 8.51 -8.09
N GLU A 234 12.62 9.63 -7.41
CA GLU A 234 13.66 10.57 -7.80
C GLU A 234 15.03 10.07 -7.37
N MET A 235 15.12 9.52 -6.16
CA MET A 235 16.36 8.93 -5.62
C MET A 235 16.56 7.48 -6.09
N ASP A 236 15.55 6.84 -6.63
CA ASP A 236 15.50 5.40 -6.95
C ASP A 236 15.83 4.50 -5.74
N LEU A 237 15.29 4.85 -4.58
CA LEU A 237 15.50 4.18 -3.30
C LEU A 237 14.19 3.73 -2.67
N ILE A 238 14.22 2.62 -1.94
CA ILE A 238 13.23 2.37 -0.91
C ILE A 238 13.77 2.96 0.38
N ILE A 239 13.01 3.87 0.99
CA ILE A 239 13.40 4.58 2.22
C ILE A 239 12.43 4.19 3.33
N TYR A 240 12.96 3.92 4.50
CA TYR A 240 12.18 3.63 5.70
C TYR A 240 12.82 4.25 6.95
N ASP A 241 11.99 4.48 7.97
CA ASP A 241 12.47 5.04 9.23
C ASP A 241 13.40 4.07 9.94
N HIS A 242 14.54 4.56 10.42
CA HIS A 242 15.36 3.86 11.38
C HIS A 242 14.61 3.73 12.71
N LEU A 243 14.78 2.61 13.40
CA LEU A 243 14.06 2.32 14.65
C LEU A 243 15.01 2.11 15.81
N ILE A 244 14.66 2.70 16.92
CA ILE A 244 15.31 2.47 18.23
C ILE A 244 14.30 1.87 19.23
N SER A 245 14.80 1.19 20.26
CA SER A 245 13.95 0.64 21.32
C SER A 245 13.75 1.66 22.44
N GLU A 246 12.51 2.04 22.75
CA GLU A 246 12.17 2.88 23.91
C GLU A 246 12.63 2.27 25.24
N SER A 247 12.71 0.95 25.34
CA SER A 247 13.07 0.21 26.55
C SER A 247 14.53 -0.26 26.58
N ASN A 248 15.36 0.12 25.59
CA ASN A 248 16.70 -0.42 25.37
C ASN A 248 16.73 -1.95 25.16
N GLU A 249 15.63 -2.54 24.68
CA GLU A 249 15.49 -3.96 24.42
C GLU A 249 15.10 -4.19 22.94
N PRO A 250 16.04 -4.12 21.98
CA PRO A 250 15.73 -4.19 20.54
C PRO A 250 15.11 -5.52 20.09
N GLY A 251 15.21 -6.56 20.91
CA GLY A 251 14.52 -7.84 20.73
C GLY A 251 13.00 -7.74 20.90
N LYS A 252 12.52 -6.76 21.68
CA LYS A 252 11.10 -6.51 21.89
C LYS A 252 10.54 -5.58 20.82
N LYS A 253 10.14 -6.11 19.68
CA LYS A 253 9.71 -5.34 18.50
C LYS A 253 8.57 -4.35 18.77
N HIS A 254 7.71 -4.64 19.72
CA HIS A 254 6.64 -3.73 20.17
C HIS A 254 7.12 -2.51 20.99
N THR A 255 8.41 -2.34 21.20
CA THR A 255 9.02 -1.14 21.81
C THR A 255 9.79 -0.30 20.80
N MET A 256 9.84 -0.74 19.53
CA MET A 256 10.60 -0.05 18.50
C MET A 256 9.84 1.16 17.98
N ILE A 257 10.49 2.30 17.92
CA ILE A 257 9.95 3.58 17.43
C ILE A 257 10.94 4.26 16.48
N PRO A 258 10.48 5.11 15.55
CA PRO A 258 11.34 5.97 14.74
C PRO A 258 12.13 6.96 15.59
N ASP A 259 13.41 7.16 15.27
CA ASP A 259 14.30 8.15 15.92
C ASP A 259 14.55 9.41 15.07
N GLY A 260 14.02 9.44 13.85
CA GLY A 260 14.18 10.54 12.92
C GLY A 260 15.25 10.30 11.83
N ASP A 261 16.08 9.27 11.95
CA ASP A 261 16.99 8.83 10.90
C ASP A 261 16.29 7.93 9.89
N TYR A 262 16.93 7.75 8.73
CA TYR A 262 16.38 6.96 7.62
C TYR A 262 17.41 5.98 7.09
N GLN A 263 16.93 4.76 6.90
CA GLN A 263 17.63 3.69 6.21
C GLN A 263 16.95 3.39 4.88
N GLY A 264 17.60 2.58 4.04
CA GLY A 264 16.99 2.29 2.75
C GLY A 264 17.61 1.12 2.01
N PHE A 265 17.10 0.93 0.80
CA PHE A 265 17.60 -0.03 -0.16
C PHE A 265 17.74 0.60 -1.53
N LYS A 266 18.86 0.32 -2.20
CA LYS A 266 19.14 0.69 -3.59
C LYS A 266 19.14 -0.56 -4.46
N TRP A 267 18.47 -0.48 -5.62
CA TRP A 267 18.53 -1.58 -6.58
C TRP A 267 19.86 -1.61 -7.32
N ALA A 268 20.58 -2.72 -7.23
CA ALA A 268 21.83 -2.94 -7.94
C ALA A 268 22.01 -4.42 -8.26
N ASN A 269 22.39 -4.74 -9.51
CA ASN A 269 22.71 -6.10 -9.95
C ASN A 269 21.65 -7.15 -9.61
N GLY A 270 20.35 -6.80 -9.76
CA GLY A 270 19.23 -7.72 -9.49
C GLY A 270 18.88 -7.89 -8.02
N LYS A 271 19.40 -7.03 -7.14
CA LYS A 271 19.18 -7.07 -5.69
C LYS A 271 18.95 -5.70 -5.09
N TRP A 272 18.29 -5.65 -3.96
CA TRP A 272 18.16 -4.50 -3.08
C TRP A 272 19.32 -4.52 -2.08
N VAL A 273 20.23 -3.57 -2.21
CA VAL A 273 21.40 -3.40 -1.34
C VAL A 273 21.07 -2.41 -0.24
N TYR A 274 21.28 -2.80 0.99
CA TYR A 274 21.04 -1.99 2.18
C TYR A 274 21.89 -0.72 2.19
N ILE A 275 21.28 0.38 2.67
CA ILE A 275 21.89 1.66 2.94
C ILE A 275 21.63 2.00 4.39
N ASP A 276 22.68 2.13 5.19
CA ASP A 276 22.59 2.40 6.62
C ASP A 276 22.06 3.79 6.93
N LYS A 277 22.47 4.81 6.16
CA LYS A 277 22.06 6.19 6.31
C LYS A 277 21.75 6.81 4.95
N VAL A 278 20.49 7.15 4.72
CA VAL A 278 20.05 7.71 3.43
C VAL A 278 20.40 9.20 3.34
N PHE A 279 20.31 9.93 4.46
CA PHE A 279 20.57 11.37 4.50
C PHE A 279 21.71 11.67 5.47
N ASP A 280 22.82 12.19 4.91
CA ASP A 280 24.03 12.58 5.66
C ASP A 280 24.02 14.07 6.04
N TYR A 281 22.86 14.60 6.45
CA TYR A 281 22.79 15.97 6.89
C TYR A 281 23.14 16.04 8.39
N ALA A 282 24.40 16.31 8.68
CA ALA A 282 24.81 16.68 10.04
C ALA A 282 24.82 18.21 10.17
N LEU A 283 23.99 18.74 11.06
CA LEU A 283 24.15 20.12 11.52
C LEU A 283 25.50 20.23 12.24
N LYS A 284 26.26 21.28 12.00
CA LYS A 284 27.42 21.59 12.82
C LYS A 284 26.96 21.92 14.23
N ASP A 285 27.77 21.55 15.22
CA ASP A 285 27.46 21.87 16.63
C ASP A 285 27.11 23.34 16.78
N GLY A 286 25.91 23.65 17.24
CA GLY A 286 25.37 25.00 17.41
C GLY A 286 24.60 25.58 16.22
N GLU A 287 24.46 24.87 15.10
CA GLU A 287 23.58 25.29 14.01
C GLU A 287 22.14 24.78 14.25
N ALA A 288 21.19 25.70 14.34
CA ALA A 288 19.75 25.35 14.27
C ALA A 288 19.38 24.99 12.82
N PRO A 289 18.42 24.05 12.60
CA PRO A 289 17.92 23.78 11.25
C PRO A 289 17.27 25.05 10.68
N MET A 290 18.02 25.74 9.82
CA MET A 290 17.48 26.88 9.08
C MET A 290 16.79 26.34 7.82
N PRO A 291 15.53 26.66 7.56
CA PRO A 291 14.95 26.38 6.25
C PRO A 291 15.78 27.07 5.20
N ALA A 292 16.03 26.37 4.10
CA ALA A 292 16.73 26.97 2.93
C ALA A 292 15.99 28.28 2.57
N PRO A 293 16.73 29.39 2.31
CA PRO A 293 16.09 30.64 1.95
C PRO A 293 15.19 30.44 0.73
N LEU A 294 13.97 30.96 0.82
CA LEU A 294 13.05 30.93 -0.33
C LEU A 294 13.70 31.66 -1.50
N LYS A 295 13.67 31.06 -2.68
CA LYS A 295 14.23 31.60 -3.90
C LYS A 295 13.13 32.22 -4.74
N ASP A 296 13.43 33.33 -5.41
CA ASP A 296 12.57 33.90 -6.44
C ASP A 296 12.58 33.04 -7.73
N ASP A 297 11.74 33.40 -8.70
CA ASP A 297 11.63 32.69 -9.99
C ASP A 297 12.94 32.63 -10.78
N ALA A 298 13.94 33.45 -10.44
CA ALA A 298 15.29 33.47 -11.00
C ALA A 298 16.29 32.62 -10.16
N GLY A 299 15.83 31.94 -9.12
CA GLY A 299 16.65 31.13 -8.22
C GLY A 299 17.50 31.95 -7.24
N LYS A 300 17.27 33.25 -7.12
CA LYS A 300 17.97 34.16 -6.21
C LYS A 300 17.21 34.30 -4.89
N SER A 301 17.92 34.25 -3.77
CA SER A 301 17.34 34.56 -2.46
C SER A 301 17.05 36.05 -2.40
N ASN A 302 15.75 36.41 -2.32
CA ASN A 302 15.29 37.79 -2.21
C ASN A 302 14.21 37.91 -1.12
N GLU A 303 14.67 37.92 0.12
CA GLU A 303 13.79 38.01 1.30
C GLU A 303 12.86 39.23 1.24
N LYS A 304 13.36 40.36 0.79
CA LYS A 304 12.56 41.60 0.68
C LYS A 304 11.38 41.44 -0.29
N TRP A 305 11.59 40.79 -1.42
CA TRP A 305 10.52 40.52 -2.39
C TRP A 305 9.50 39.51 -1.82
N LEU A 306 9.97 38.51 -1.08
CA LEU A 306 9.10 37.52 -0.43
C LEU A 306 8.25 38.14 0.67
N ASP A 307 8.80 39.05 1.46
CA ASP A 307 8.05 39.83 2.47
C ASP A 307 7.00 40.72 1.81
N GLU A 308 7.35 41.42 0.73
CA GLU A 308 6.42 42.24 -0.03
C GLU A 308 5.26 41.41 -0.61
N GLN A 309 5.54 40.21 -1.13
CA GLN A 309 4.52 39.28 -1.61
C GLN A 309 3.62 38.77 -0.48
N SER A 310 4.22 38.43 0.68
CA SER A 310 3.48 38.01 1.85
C SER A 310 2.52 39.09 2.35
N GLU A 311 2.99 40.35 2.43
CA GLU A 311 2.15 41.48 2.83
C GLU A 311 1.05 41.79 1.79
N ARG A 312 1.34 41.61 0.51
CA ARG A 312 0.35 41.75 -0.56
C ARG A 312 -0.73 40.69 -0.48
N ASN A 313 -0.34 39.44 -0.19
CA ASN A 313 -1.26 38.32 -0.01
C ASN A 313 -2.14 38.52 1.24
N LYS A 314 -1.58 39.01 2.34
CA LYS A 314 -2.35 39.36 3.55
C LYS A 314 -3.42 40.47 3.27
N LYS A 315 -3.05 41.48 2.52
CA LYS A 315 -3.99 42.57 2.14
C LYS A 315 -5.09 42.09 1.19
N ASN A 316 -4.80 41.11 0.35
CA ASN A 316 -5.76 40.56 -0.62
C ASN A 316 -6.56 39.36 -0.05
N ALA A 317 -6.20 38.84 1.10
CA ALA A 317 -6.94 37.77 1.77
C ALA A 317 -8.34 38.31 2.20
N LYS A 318 -9.39 37.80 1.59
CA LYS A 318 -10.74 38.04 2.07
C LYS A 318 -10.85 37.52 3.51
N PRO A 319 -11.49 38.27 4.44
CA PRO A 319 -11.68 37.76 5.80
C PRO A 319 -12.44 36.42 5.72
N VAL A 320 -11.87 35.40 6.25
CA VAL A 320 -12.55 34.11 6.44
C VAL A 320 -13.65 34.38 7.48
N THR A 321 -14.86 34.54 7.02
CA THR A 321 -16.05 34.56 7.88
C THR A 321 -16.22 33.16 8.45
N THR A 322 -15.61 32.89 9.60
CA THR A 322 -15.94 31.70 10.38
C THR A 322 -17.42 31.80 10.76
N PRO A 323 -18.26 30.84 10.38
CA PRO A 323 -19.66 30.85 10.84
C PRO A 323 -19.67 30.85 12.37
N ALA A 324 -20.37 31.77 12.99
CA ALA A 324 -20.53 31.81 14.43
C ALA A 324 -21.03 30.42 14.92
N PRO A 325 -20.52 29.88 16.02
CA PRO A 325 -21.01 28.63 16.55
C PRO A 325 -22.48 28.73 16.88
N VAL A 326 -23.29 27.94 16.20
CA VAL A 326 -24.74 27.86 16.46
C VAL A 326 -24.90 27.30 17.87
N LYS A 327 -25.22 28.16 18.84
CA LYS A 327 -25.62 27.77 20.19
C LYS A 327 -26.96 27.02 20.06
N LYS A 328 -26.92 25.70 20.07
CA LYS A 328 -28.09 24.88 20.31
C LYS A 328 -28.60 25.19 21.72
N PRO A 329 -29.90 25.48 21.91
CA PRO A 329 -30.44 25.64 23.25
C PRO A 329 -30.30 24.35 24.02
N LEU A 330 -29.63 24.39 25.16
CA LEU A 330 -29.52 23.22 26.09
C LEU A 330 -30.94 22.93 26.59
N ASN A 331 -31.47 21.79 26.19
CA ASN A 331 -32.71 21.28 26.72
C ASN A 331 -32.44 20.81 28.17
N LYS A 332 -32.98 21.46 29.18
CA LYS A 332 -32.74 21.25 30.61
C LYS A 332 -33.11 19.84 31.12
N LYS A 333 -33.51 18.92 30.23
CA LYS A 333 -33.92 17.54 30.59
C LYS A 333 -32.85 16.48 30.45
N ASP A 334 -31.67 16.81 29.90
CA ASP A 334 -30.62 15.83 29.58
C ASP A 334 -29.31 16.08 30.33
N ASP A 335 -29.36 16.49 31.61
CA ASP A 335 -28.19 16.57 32.47
C ASP A 335 -27.84 15.17 33.02
N PRO A 336 -26.75 14.53 32.55
CA PRO A 336 -26.38 13.16 32.99
C PRO A 336 -25.96 13.08 34.47
N LEU A 337 -25.71 14.19 35.12
CA LEU A 337 -25.27 14.25 36.53
C LEU A 337 -26.40 14.17 37.55
N LYS A 338 -27.69 14.09 37.11
CA LYS A 338 -28.86 14.00 38.02
C LYS A 338 -29.53 12.64 38.03
N ARG A 339 -28.94 11.61 37.48
CA ARG A 339 -29.46 10.25 37.63
C ARG A 339 -28.93 9.63 38.91
N GLN A 340 -29.73 9.61 39.99
CA GLN A 340 -29.47 8.78 41.15
C GLN A 340 -29.56 7.30 40.76
N PRO A 341 -28.70 6.42 41.35
CA PRO A 341 -28.82 4.99 41.12
C PRO A 341 -30.15 4.49 41.69
N LYS A 342 -30.93 3.79 40.91
CA LYS A 342 -32.04 3.02 41.38
C LYS A 342 -31.51 1.77 42.07
N ASP A 343 -31.93 1.57 43.31
CA ASP A 343 -31.66 0.41 44.13
C ASP A 343 -31.93 -0.91 43.37
N VAL A 344 -30.90 -1.75 43.34
CA VAL A 344 -31.03 -3.14 42.94
C VAL A 344 -31.34 -3.90 44.23
N THR A 345 -32.63 -4.18 44.47
CA THR A 345 -33.07 -5.22 45.39
C THR A 345 -33.72 -6.33 44.57
N GLU A 346 -33.15 -7.55 44.75
CA GLU A 346 -33.75 -8.86 44.65
C GLU A 346 -34.41 -9.32 43.34
N TYR A 347 -33.82 -10.23 42.60
CA TYR A 347 -33.98 -11.69 42.62
C TYR A 347 -32.90 -12.38 41.77
#